data_3c3c541cd9710888ae73ec9f132222eb
#
_entry.id   3c3c541cd9710888ae73ec9f132222eb
#
_cell.length_a   1.000
_cell.length_b   1.000
_cell.length_c   1.000
_cell.angle_alpha   90.00
_cell.angle_beta   90.00
_cell.angle_gamma   90.00
#
_symmetry.space_group_name_H-M   'P 1'
#
loop_
_entity.id
_entity.type
_entity.pdbx_description
1 polymer ?
#
loop_
_entity_poly.entity_id
_entity_poly.type
_entity_poly.pdbx_seq_one_letter_code
_entity_poly.pdbx_strand_id
1 'polypeptide(L)'
;MVVKARDMADLHFLHEAAILYNLKQRHGKQLPYTRVGDIVVAVNPFQWIDGMYSSEKQAMYAKHLIWDAKEIEEDDSEDQIDQEDVSDLGNISEFANDENDSFGELGSMPQLTPSGKMIKFRKDKSDAKDNGAPPSDRHEPMSHGSIYSKLGLEPHVYENASLAYRGLASDRKNQTILVSGESGAGKTETVKIVMSNLATIEQTRPFYDPPGKGLFGQGDQMNRVVKQVLESNPVFEAFGCAKTVRNDNSSRFGRFTQLQYQVESRRDAEMHSRKSLPYCLLQGSYCATYLLEKSRVVGHAEGEQTYHIFYQLLSAPNNEKALVWEGLVGTDNDDFAYIGNTSTRAIGGKSDSESWQNTKKALKSFGFTGESLRQLLRALCIVLQLGNLTFVDSQSSEEGSMVSSSSELTKLSKLIGVPENDLAQAMTTRVNRIRGEEVVSRSNMKEAKEGCDALAKTVYACIFDRLVKQINDHTSVSTAQHPPSKGSIGTISLLDIFGFEHFEVNRFEQLCINFSNERLQHRYVLDNFR
;
A
#
# COMPACT_ATOMS: atom_id res chain seq x y z
N MET A 1 -27.89 -27.60 -15.31
CA MET A 1 -26.92 -26.81 -16.10
C MET A 1 -26.52 -25.65 -15.20
N VAL A 2 -25.34 -25.71 -14.60
CA VAL A 2 -24.91 -24.65 -13.62
C VAL A 2 -24.63 -23.37 -14.40
N VAL A 3 -25.47 -22.38 -14.20
CA VAL A 3 -25.33 -21.05 -14.80
C VAL A 3 -24.02 -20.42 -14.25
N LYS A 4 -23.21 -19.87 -15.14
CA LYS A 4 -22.02 -19.11 -14.77
C LYS A 4 -22.46 -17.81 -14.13
N ALA A 5 -22.58 -17.81 -12.81
CA ALA A 5 -23.03 -16.65 -12.08
C ALA A 5 -21.97 -15.54 -12.15
N ARG A 6 -22.37 -14.34 -12.51
CA ARG A 6 -21.57 -13.11 -12.39
C ARG A 6 -21.46 -12.70 -10.93
N ASP A 7 -22.54 -12.90 -10.18
CA ASP A 7 -22.60 -12.75 -8.75
C ASP A 7 -22.80 -14.13 -8.10
N MET A 8 -21.92 -14.51 -7.17
CA MET A 8 -22.02 -15.79 -6.48
C MET A 8 -23.16 -15.82 -5.45
N ALA A 9 -23.70 -14.65 -5.06
CA ALA A 9 -24.91 -14.58 -4.28
C ALA A 9 -26.14 -15.16 -5.01
N ASP A 10 -26.11 -15.21 -6.35
CA ASP A 10 -27.17 -15.81 -7.18
C ASP A 10 -27.04 -17.34 -7.34
N LEU A 11 -26.03 -17.96 -6.71
CA LEU A 11 -25.90 -19.43 -6.74
C LEU A 11 -26.99 -20.09 -5.89
N HIS A 12 -27.66 -21.11 -6.44
CA HIS A 12 -28.68 -21.87 -5.72
C HIS A 12 -28.17 -22.50 -4.42
N PHE A 13 -26.88 -22.85 -4.38
CA PHE A 13 -26.23 -23.43 -3.20
C PHE A 13 -24.88 -22.75 -2.99
N LEU A 14 -24.76 -22.01 -1.89
CA LEU A 14 -23.54 -21.33 -1.46
C LEU A 14 -22.67 -22.29 -0.63
N HIS A 15 -22.07 -23.28 -1.28
CA HIS A 15 -21.06 -24.13 -0.67
C HIS A 15 -19.75 -24.07 -1.46
N GLU A 16 -18.67 -24.44 -0.82
CA GLU A 16 -17.31 -24.31 -1.35
C GLU A 16 -17.15 -24.89 -2.77
N ALA A 17 -17.68 -26.10 -3.01
CA ALA A 17 -17.56 -26.75 -4.30
C ALA A 17 -18.27 -25.97 -5.43
N ALA A 18 -19.45 -25.36 -5.15
CA ALA A 18 -20.16 -24.54 -6.13
C ALA A 18 -19.41 -23.23 -6.42
N ILE A 19 -18.88 -22.59 -5.38
CA ILE A 19 -18.07 -21.39 -5.48
C ILE A 19 -16.82 -21.66 -6.32
N LEU A 20 -16.04 -22.69 -5.98
CA LEU A 20 -14.83 -23.08 -6.71
C LEU A 20 -15.13 -23.45 -8.17
N TYR A 21 -16.23 -24.17 -8.42
CA TYR A 21 -16.64 -24.50 -9.77
C TYR A 21 -16.97 -23.25 -10.59
N ASN A 22 -17.70 -22.29 -10.02
CA ASN A 22 -18.03 -21.03 -10.70
C ASN A 22 -16.77 -20.23 -11.02
N LEU A 23 -15.87 -20.06 -10.05
CA LEU A 23 -14.59 -19.37 -10.23
C LEU A 23 -13.75 -20.04 -11.32
N LYS A 24 -13.63 -21.38 -11.31
CA LYS A 24 -12.92 -22.16 -12.34
C LYS A 24 -13.49 -21.94 -13.73
N GLN A 25 -14.82 -21.94 -13.85
CA GLN A 25 -15.50 -21.74 -15.15
C GLN A 25 -15.29 -20.31 -15.68
N ARG A 26 -15.30 -19.31 -14.82
CA ARG A 26 -15.04 -17.92 -15.20
C ARG A 26 -13.58 -17.69 -15.57
N HIS A 27 -12.66 -18.16 -14.74
CA HIS A 27 -11.23 -18.08 -14.99
C HIS A 27 -10.83 -18.74 -16.33
N GLY A 28 -11.37 -19.92 -16.63
CA GLY A 28 -11.15 -20.61 -17.93
C GLY A 28 -11.66 -19.83 -19.16
N LYS A 29 -12.46 -18.77 -18.96
CA LYS A 29 -12.92 -17.85 -20.00
C LYS A 29 -12.21 -16.50 -19.96
N GLN A 30 -11.13 -16.40 -19.23
CA GLN A 30 -10.39 -15.14 -19.02
C GLN A 30 -11.24 -14.05 -18.34
N LEU A 31 -12.17 -14.46 -17.46
CA LEU A 31 -12.97 -13.58 -16.61
C LEU A 31 -12.47 -13.68 -15.17
N PRO A 32 -11.44 -12.90 -14.79
CA PRO A 32 -10.77 -13.05 -13.48
C PRO A 32 -11.62 -12.53 -12.32
N TYR A 33 -12.64 -11.74 -12.58
CA TYR A 33 -13.45 -11.09 -11.57
C TYR A 33 -14.82 -11.74 -11.41
N THR A 34 -15.30 -11.86 -10.17
CA THR A 34 -16.62 -12.40 -9.82
C THR A 34 -17.15 -11.63 -8.62
N ARG A 35 -18.45 -11.30 -8.59
CA ARG A 35 -19.05 -10.63 -7.42
C ARG A 35 -19.47 -11.62 -6.34
N VAL A 36 -19.53 -11.11 -5.12
CA VAL A 36 -20.29 -11.66 -4.00
C VAL A 36 -20.99 -10.47 -3.33
N GLY A 37 -22.15 -10.10 -3.81
CA GLY A 37 -22.79 -8.85 -3.40
C GLY A 37 -21.91 -7.64 -3.72
N ASP A 38 -21.49 -6.90 -2.72
CA ASP A 38 -20.65 -5.69 -2.86
C ASP A 38 -19.15 -5.98 -2.96
N ILE A 39 -18.75 -7.26 -2.86
CA ILE A 39 -17.36 -7.67 -2.92
C ILE A 39 -17.03 -8.11 -4.35
N VAL A 40 -15.86 -7.72 -4.84
CA VAL A 40 -15.28 -8.27 -6.06
C VAL A 40 -14.17 -9.25 -5.70
N VAL A 41 -14.38 -10.52 -6.04
CA VAL A 41 -13.36 -11.57 -5.92
C VAL A 41 -12.54 -11.58 -7.20
N ALA A 42 -11.22 -11.41 -7.05
CA ALA A 42 -10.25 -11.46 -8.15
C ALA A 42 -9.44 -12.75 -8.09
N VAL A 43 -9.45 -13.54 -9.15
CA VAL A 43 -8.57 -14.70 -9.31
C VAL A 43 -7.44 -14.31 -10.25
N ASN A 44 -6.21 -14.31 -9.75
CA ASN A 44 -5.03 -13.91 -10.52
C ASN A 44 -4.86 -14.80 -11.76
N PRO A 45 -4.91 -14.24 -12.99
CA PRO A 45 -4.72 -15.02 -14.21
C PRO A 45 -3.25 -15.33 -14.52
N PHE A 46 -2.29 -14.78 -13.75
CA PHE A 46 -0.84 -14.86 -13.99
C PHE A 46 -0.40 -14.45 -15.41
N GLN A 47 -1.24 -13.69 -16.10
CA GLN A 47 -1.00 -13.13 -17.42
C GLN A 47 -1.77 -11.83 -17.59
N TRP A 48 -1.30 -10.99 -18.49
CA TRP A 48 -2.04 -9.79 -18.88
C TRP A 48 -3.15 -10.19 -19.87
N ILE A 49 -4.37 -9.73 -19.64
CA ILE A 49 -5.53 -10.00 -20.51
C ILE A 49 -5.79 -8.74 -21.34
N ASP A 50 -5.70 -8.87 -22.67
CA ASP A 50 -5.89 -7.77 -23.59
C ASP A 50 -7.26 -7.11 -23.45
N GLY A 51 -7.28 -5.79 -23.46
CA GLY A 51 -8.50 -4.97 -23.33
C GLY A 51 -9.18 -5.02 -21.96
N MET A 52 -8.65 -5.79 -20.98
CA MET A 52 -9.24 -5.88 -19.65
C MET A 52 -9.22 -4.53 -18.92
N TYR A 53 -8.17 -3.75 -19.09
CA TYR A 53 -7.95 -2.48 -18.40
C TYR A 53 -7.87 -1.29 -19.37
N SER A 54 -8.61 -1.38 -20.49
CA SER A 54 -8.62 -0.33 -21.50
C SER A 54 -9.39 0.92 -21.02
N SER A 55 -9.08 2.08 -21.62
CA SER A 55 -9.76 3.35 -21.37
C SER A 55 -11.25 3.30 -21.74
N GLU A 56 -11.61 2.54 -22.79
CA GLU A 56 -12.99 2.34 -23.18
C GLU A 56 -13.78 1.60 -22.10
N LYS A 57 -13.16 0.55 -21.51
CA LYS A 57 -13.78 -0.19 -20.42
C LYS A 57 -13.91 0.70 -19.17
N GLN A 58 -12.89 1.48 -18.84
CA GLN A 58 -12.95 2.47 -17.76
C GLN A 58 -14.12 3.44 -17.97
N ALA A 59 -14.22 4.04 -19.16
CA ALA A 59 -15.29 4.98 -19.50
C ALA A 59 -16.67 4.33 -19.41
N MET A 60 -16.80 3.06 -19.82
CA MET A 60 -18.05 2.32 -19.73
C MET A 60 -18.51 2.14 -18.27
N TYR A 61 -17.63 1.71 -17.35
CA TYR A 61 -17.99 1.57 -15.94
C TYR A 61 -18.31 2.91 -15.29
N ALA A 62 -17.51 3.93 -15.55
CA ALA A 62 -17.76 5.29 -15.04
C ALA A 62 -19.08 5.83 -15.57
N LYS A 63 -19.39 5.64 -16.86
CA LYS A 63 -20.66 6.06 -17.45
C LYS A 63 -21.86 5.46 -16.71
N HIS A 64 -21.89 4.14 -16.57
CA HIS A 64 -23.05 3.45 -15.98
C HIS A 64 -23.17 3.64 -14.47
N LEU A 65 -22.05 3.72 -13.74
CA LEU A 65 -22.04 3.72 -12.27
C LEU A 65 -21.93 5.13 -11.66
N ILE A 66 -21.48 6.10 -12.44
CA ILE A 66 -21.29 7.48 -11.96
C ILE A 66 -22.17 8.45 -12.76
N TRP A 67 -21.96 8.53 -14.09
CA TRP A 67 -22.48 9.64 -14.88
C TRP A 67 -23.95 9.49 -15.28
N ASP A 68 -24.40 8.26 -15.64
CA ASP A 68 -25.77 7.94 -16.02
C ASP A 68 -26.59 7.32 -14.87
N ALA A 69 -25.98 7.13 -13.70
CA ALA A 69 -26.67 6.59 -12.56
C ALA A 69 -27.76 7.59 -12.14
N LYS A 70 -29.03 7.29 -12.44
CA LYS A 70 -30.16 8.03 -11.93
C LYS A 70 -30.05 8.09 -10.42
N GLU A 71 -30.25 9.27 -9.83
CA GLU A 71 -30.58 9.38 -8.43
C GLU A 71 -31.71 8.39 -8.18
N ILE A 72 -31.49 7.44 -7.28
CA ILE A 72 -32.57 6.69 -6.69
C ILE A 72 -33.33 7.77 -5.93
N GLU A 73 -34.46 8.21 -6.47
CA GLU A 73 -35.37 9.10 -5.75
C GLU A 73 -35.63 8.42 -4.42
N GLU A 74 -35.01 8.93 -3.37
CA GLU A 74 -35.43 8.63 -2.01
C GLU A 74 -36.83 9.20 -1.91
N ASP A 75 -37.79 8.30 -1.69
CA ASP A 75 -39.16 8.64 -1.34
C ASP A 75 -39.06 9.51 -0.06
N ASP A 76 -39.16 10.83 -0.24
CA ASP A 76 -39.14 11.80 0.83
C ASP A 76 -40.42 11.63 1.68
N SER A 77 -40.41 10.65 2.54
CA SER A 77 -41.27 10.64 3.73
C SER A 77 -40.49 11.37 4.84
N GLU A 78 -40.82 12.63 5.00
CA GLU A 78 -40.39 13.49 6.10
C GLU A 78 -40.59 12.80 7.44
N ASP A 79 -39.49 12.39 8.07
CA ASP A 79 -39.41 12.26 9.51
C ASP A 79 -38.39 13.30 10.01
N GLN A 80 -38.93 14.39 10.52
CA GLN A 80 -38.24 15.38 11.33
C GLN A 80 -37.58 14.68 12.52
N ILE A 81 -36.26 14.65 12.51
CA ILE A 81 -35.47 14.33 13.70
C ILE A 81 -34.82 15.60 14.19
N ASP A 82 -35.22 15.97 15.41
CA ASP A 82 -34.82 17.12 16.18
C ASP A 82 -33.30 17.34 16.19
N GLN A 83 -32.93 18.60 15.95
CA GLN A 83 -31.60 19.15 16.19
C GLN A 83 -31.44 19.33 17.71
N GLU A 84 -30.72 18.42 18.37
CA GLU A 84 -30.04 18.74 19.63
C GLU A 84 -28.68 18.03 19.68
N ASP A 85 -27.66 18.81 20.09
CA ASP A 85 -26.31 18.42 20.53
C ASP A 85 -25.25 18.04 19.49
N VAL A 86 -24.65 19.09 18.88
CA VAL A 86 -23.27 19.06 18.41
C VAL A 86 -22.50 20.29 18.92
N SER A 87 -22.12 20.23 20.19
CA SER A 87 -21.06 21.08 20.72
C SER A 87 -20.18 20.20 21.63
N ASP A 88 -19.20 19.56 21.04
CA ASP A 88 -17.89 19.23 21.65
C ASP A 88 -17.07 18.35 20.68
N LEU A 89 -16.31 19.02 19.82
CA LEU A 89 -15.12 18.42 19.20
C LEU A 89 -14.00 19.45 19.24
N GLY A 90 -13.34 19.44 20.38
CA GLY A 90 -12.13 20.20 20.63
C GLY A 90 -10.98 19.82 19.67
N ASN A 91 -10.20 20.81 19.40
CA ASN A 91 -8.97 20.85 18.62
C ASN A 91 -8.05 19.62 18.76
N ILE A 92 -7.84 18.92 17.64
CA ILE A 92 -6.70 18.00 17.49
C ILE A 92 -5.55 18.76 16.83
N SER A 93 -4.88 19.62 17.59
CA SER A 93 -3.63 20.26 17.16
C SER A 93 -2.49 20.13 18.18
N GLU A 94 -2.57 19.19 19.14
CA GLU A 94 -1.55 18.99 20.16
C GLU A 94 -1.06 17.54 20.24
N PHE A 95 -0.50 16.98 19.18
CA PHE A 95 0.38 15.80 19.28
C PHE A 95 1.51 15.86 18.25
N ALA A 96 2.33 16.89 18.39
CA ALA A 96 3.64 16.92 17.74
C ALA A 96 4.58 17.73 18.63
N ASN A 97 5.09 17.10 19.68
CA ASN A 97 6.35 17.40 20.36
C ASN A 97 6.36 16.66 21.69
N ASP A 98 7.02 15.52 21.72
CA ASP A 98 7.82 15.08 22.85
C ASP A 98 8.76 13.97 22.35
N GLU A 99 9.99 14.38 22.11
CA GLU A 99 11.14 13.48 22.07
C GLU A 99 11.51 13.17 23.52
N ASN A 100 11.40 11.93 23.90
CA ASN A 100 12.08 11.15 24.93
C ASN A 100 11.08 10.27 25.69
N ASP A 101 11.09 8.96 25.37
CA ASP A 101 11.38 7.93 26.36
C ASP A 101 11.18 6.52 25.78
N SER A 102 12.20 5.71 26.01
CA SER A 102 12.25 4.27 26.26
C SER A 102 11.16 3.34 25.76
N PHE A 103 11.61 2.34 25.00
CA PHE A 103 11.09 0.95 24.89
C PHE A 103 9.82 0.66 25.68
N GLY A 104 8.70 0.51 24.96
CA GLY A 104 7.49 -0.06 25.49
C GLY A 104 6.26 0.51 24.79
N GLU A 105 5.64 -0.35 24.07
CA GLU A 105 4.32 -0.31 23.47
C GLU A 105 4.32 -0.31 21.94
N LEU A 106 3.81 -1.44 21.44
CA LEU A 106 3.35 -1.57 20.06
C LEU A 106 2.51 -0.34 19.72
N GLY A 107 3.01 0.47 18.80
CA GLY A 107 2.29 1.62 18.29
C GLY A 107 0.87 1.21 17.93
N SER A 108 -0.10 1.80 18.63
CA SER A 108 -1.50 1.62 18.35
C SER A 108 -1.75 1.96 16.89
N MET A 109 -2.28 1.00 16.13
CA MET A 109 -2.87 1.30 14.82
C MET A 109 -3.78 2.51 14.99
N PRO A 110 -3.77 3.50 14.06
CA PRO A 110 -4.72 4.58 14.11
C PRO A 110 -6.10 3.97 14.21
N GLN A 111 -6.83 4.29 15.27
CA GLN A 111 -8.22 3.87 15.40
C GLN A 111 -8.95 4.44 14.19
N LEU A 112 -9.40 3.56 13.31
CA LEU A 112 -10.33 3.92 12.26
C LEU A 112 -11.53 4.58 12.95
N THR A 113 -11.72 5.88 12.70
CA THR A 113 -12.87 6.59 13.26
C THR A 113 -14.16 5.87 12.88
N PRO A 114 -15.19 5.88 13.74
CA PRO A 114 -16.46 5.16 13.52
C PRO A 114 -17.23 5.54 12.26
N SER A 115 -16.76 6.53 11.49
CA SER A 115 -17.41 7.08 10.31
C SER A 115 -16.97 6.48 8.96
N GLY A 116 -16.08 5.50 8.95
CA GLY A 116 -15.75 4.74 7.73
C GLY A 116 -16.83 3.72 7.41
N LYS A 117 -18.03 4.16 7.05
CA LYS A 117 -19.07 3.25 6.53
C LYS A 117 -18.74 2.88 5.10
N MET A 118 -18.47 1.58 4.85
CA MET A 118 -18.67 1.03 3.52
C MET A 118 -20.12 1.29 3.11
N ILE A 119 -20.35 1.56 1.84
CA ILE A 119 -21.66 1.86 1.28
C ILE A 119 -22.62 0.72 1.64
N LYS A 120 -23.48 0.92 2.63
CA LYS A 120 -24.60 0.01 2.92
C LYS A 120 -25.78 0.45 2.08
N PHE A 121 -26.20 -0.39 1.15
CA PHE A 121 -27.53 -0.29 0.60
C PHE A 121 -28.52 -0.70 1.68
N ARG A 122 -29.44 0.20 2.02
CA ARG A 122 -30.47 -0.02 3.03
C ARG A 122 -31.42 -1.12 2.53
N LYS A 123 -31.64 -2.15 3.33
CA LYS A 123 -32.76 -3.07 3.17
C LYS A 123 -34.03 -2.36 3.56
N ASP A 124 -34.96 -2.20 2.64
CA ASP A 124 -36.32 -1.78 2.99
C ASP A 124 -36.99 -2.87 3.84
N LYS A 125 -37.35 -2.50 5.06
CA LYS A 125 -38.33 -3.25 5.85
C LYS A 125 -39.72 -2.72 5.49
N SER A 126 -40.43 -3.43 4.62
CA SER A 126 -41.87 -3.25 4.50
C SER A 126 -42.56 -4.15 5.54
N ASP A 127 -43.06 -3.54 6.61
CA ASP A 127 -44.02 -4.18 7.51
C ASP A 127 -45.35 -4.35 6.75
N ALA A 128 -45.62 -5.55 6.27
CA ALA A 128 -46.95 -5.93 5.76
C ALA A 128 -47.71 -6.63 6.87
N LYS A 129 -48.84 -6.03 7.28
CA LYS A 129 -49.82 -6.60 8.17
C LYS A 129 -50.45 -7.85 7.56
N ASP A 130 -50.44 -8.89 8.37
CA ASP A 130 -51.08 -10.18 8.16
C ASP A 130 -52.61 -10.07 7.94
N ASN A 131 -53.11 -10.58 6.81
CA ASN A 131 -54.50 -11.02 6.67
C ASN A 131 -54.50 -12.30 5.82
N GLY A 132 -54.88 -13.39 6.44
CA GLY A 132 -54.76 -14.73 6.01
C GLY A 132 -55.55 -15.11 4.72
N ALA A 133 -54.85 -15.88 3.88
CA ALA A 133 -55.42 -16.81 2.92
C ALA A 133 -54.41 -17.95 2.67
N PRO A 134 -54.83 -19.19 2.36
CA PRO A 134 -53.98 -20.38 2.42
C PRO A 134 -53.00 -20.48 1.25
N PRO A 135 -51.90 -21.27 1.38
CA PRO A 135 -50.76 -21.21 0.50
C PRO A 135 -51.01 -21.96 -0.83
N SER A 136 -50.77 -21.29 -1.93
CA SER A 136 -50.50 -21.91 -3.20
C SER A 136 -49.01 -22.00 -3.43
N ASP A 137 -48.47 -23.22 -3.50
CA ASP A 137 -47.09 -23.54 -3.86
C ASP A 137 -46.67 -22.90 -5.18
N ARG A 138 -45.90 -21.85 -5.11
CA ARG A 138 -44.88 -21.45 -6.07
C ARG A 138 -43.88 -20.51 -5.35
N HIS A 139 -42.87 -21.10 -4.73
CA HIS A 139 -41.69 -20.35 -4.34
C HIS A 139 -40.91 -19.98 -5.61
N GLU A 140 -41.19 -18.81 -6.17
CA GLU A 140 -40.18 -18.11 -6.97
C GLU A 140 -39.14 -17.56 -6.00
N PRO A 141 -37.86 -17.87 -6.16
CA PRO A 141 -36.83 -17.28 -5.32
C PRO A 141 -36.79 -15.77 -5.59
N MET A 142 -37.07 -14.96 -4.58
CA MET A 142 -36.81 -13.53 -4.65
C MET A 142 -35.33 -13.32 -4.94
N SER A 143 -35.00 -13.00 -6.19
CA SER A 143 -33.68 -12.58 -6.58
C SER A 143 -33.43 -11.22 -5.95
N HIS A 144 -32.64 -11.17 -4.88
CA HIS A 144 -32.01 -9.95 -4.41
C HIS A 144 -30.90 -9.58 -5.41
N GLY A 145 -31.28 -9.28 -6.65
CA GLY A 145 -30.34 -8.86 -7.68
C GLY A 145 -29.71 -7.54 -7.26
N SER A 146 -28.42 -7.56 -7.00
CA SER A 146 -27.59 -6.36 -6.91
C SER A 146 -27.91 -5.43 -8.08
N ILE A 147 -27.84 -4.11 -7.86
CA ILE A 147 -28.01 -3.08 -8.91
C ILE A 147 -27.16 -3.41 -10.14
N TYR A 148 -26.03 -4.06 -9.96
CA TYR A 148 -25.09 -4.46 -11.01
C TYR A 148 -25.62 -5.59 -11.90
N SER A 149 -26.40 -6.52 -11.36
CA SER A 149 -27.01 -7.59 -12.15
C SER A 149 -28.07 -7.02 -13.09
N LYS A 150 -28.75 -5.94 -12.69
CA LYS A 150 -29.72 -5.22 -13.51
C LYS A 150 -29.05 -4.47 -14.67
N LEU A 151 -27.82 -3.97 -14.49
CA LEU A 151 -27.05 -3.26 -15.53
C LEU A 151 -26.37 -4.21 -16.53
N GLY A 152 -26.34 -5.51 -16.26
CA GLY A 152 -25.71 -6.50 -17.13
C GLY A 152 -24.17 -6.38 -17.25
N LEU A 153 -23.52 -5.59 -16.39
CA LEU A 153 -22.08 -5.39 -16.40
C LEU A 153 -21.35 -6.64 -15.89
N GLU A 154 -20.23 -7.00 -16.52
CA GLU A 154 -19.33 -8.01 -16.00
C GLU A 154 -18.65 -7.50 -14.71
N PRO A 155 -18.43 -8.36 -13.69
CA PRO A 155 -17.67 -7.96 -12.50
C PRO A 155 -16.29 -7.44 -12.85
N HIS A 156 -15.89 -6.31 -12.23
CA HIS A 156 -14.59 -5.69 -12.46
C HIS A 156 -14.18 -4.80 -11.29
N VAL A 157 -12.89 -4.64 -11.05
CA VAL A 157 -12.37 -3.73 -10.01
C VAL A 157 -12.71 -2.26 -10.26
N TYR A 158 -13.04 -1.89 -11.50
CA TYR A 158 -13.53 -0.54 -11.82
C TYR A 158 -14.88 -0.23 -11.19
N GLU A 159 -15.65 -1.24 -10.77
CA GLU A 159 -16.89 -1.02 -10.02
C GLU A 159 -16.60 -0.39 -8.66
N ASN A 160 -15.72 -1.03 -7.88
CA ASN A 160 -15.35 -0.53 -6.55
C ASN A 160 -14.76 0.89 -6.63
N ALA A 161 -13.93 1.15 -7.64
CA ALA A 161 -13.38 2.47 -7.89
C ALA A 161 -14.48 3.50 -8.22
N SER A 162 -15.40 3.14 -9.14
CA SER A 162 -16.50 4.04 -9.56
C SER A 162 -17.45 4.34 -8.41
N LEU A 163 -17.77 3.33 -7.58
CA LEU A 163 -18.63 3.52 -6.42
C LEU A 163 -17.98 4.37 -5.33
N ALA A 164 -16.71 4.12 -5.05
CA ALA A 164 -15.97 4.95 -4.11
C ALA A 164 -15.91 6.41 -4.57
N TYR A 165 -15.66 6.64 -5.87
CA TYR A 165 -15.69 7.97 -6.44
C TYR A 165 -17.09 8.62 -6.32
N ARG A 166 -18.14 7.89 -6.68
CA ARG A 166 -19.52 8.37 -6.56
C ARG A 166 -19.88 8.70 -5.11
N GLY A 167 -19.58 7.81 -4.15
CA GLY A 167 -19.83 8.05 -2.74
C GLY A 167 -19.07 9.27 -2.19
N LEU A 168 -17.87 9.56 -2.70
CA LEU A 168 -17.16 10.80 -2.37
C LEU A 168 -17.86 12.02 -2.98
N ALA A 169 -18.30 11.95 -4.23
CA ALA A 169 -18.93 13.06 -4.95
C ALA A 169 -20.33 13.37 -4.42
N SER A 170 -21.19 12.35 -4.23
CA SER A 170 -22.59 12.52 -3.80
C SER A 170 -22.72 12.76 -2.30
N ASP A 171 -22.12 11.87 -1.49
CA ASP A 171 -22.33 11.84 -0.04
C ASP A 171 -21.31 12.67 0.72
N ARG A 172 -20.22 13.08 0.06
CA ARG A 172 -19.07 13.80 0.65
C ARG A 172 -18.42 13.05 1.80
N LYS A 173 -18.53 11.73 1.78
CA LYS A 173 -17.92 10.85 2.78
C LYS A 173 -16.64 10.27 2.21
N ASN A 174 -15.59 10.26 3.04
CA ASN A 174 -14.36 9.57 2.71
C ASN A 174 -14.63 8.09 2.47
N GLN A 175 -13.96 7.53 1.47
CA GLN A 175 -14.13 6.14 1.06
C GLN A 175 -12.84 5.36 1.31
N THR A 176 -12.97 4.04 1.55
CA THR A 176 -11.81 3.16 1.69
C THR A 176 -12.05 1.88 0.93
N ILE A 177 -11.10 1.50 0.09
CA ILE A 177 -11.07 0.23 -0.63
C ILE A 177 -10.03 -0.66 0.04
N LEU A 178 -10.50 -1.77 0.60
CA LEU A 178 -9.63 -2.80 1.20
C LEU A 178 -9.34 -3.88 0.17
N VAL A 179 -8.06 -4.19 -0.04
CA VAL A 179 -7.62 -5.30 -0.89
C VAL A 179 -6.95 -6.35 -0.02
N SER A 180 -7.55 -7.54 0.05
CA SER A 180 -7.10 -8.66 0.85
C SER A 180 -6.91 -9.91 -0.02
N GLY A 181 -6.08 -10.85 0.42
CA GLY A 181 -5.81 -12.12 -0.27
C GLY A 181 -4.44 -12.68 0.10
N GLU A 182 -4.12 -13.88 -0.34
CA GLU A 182 -2.83 -14.53 -0.09
C GLU A 182 -1.66 -13.84 -0.81
N SER A 183 -0.44 -14.18 -0.41
CA SER A 183 0.76 -13.73 -1.12
C SER A 183 0.76 -14.26 -2.56
N GLY A 184 1.03 -13.39 -3.54
CA GLY A 184 0.97 -13.73 -4.97
C GLY A 184 -0.44 -13.67 -5.60
N ALA A 185 -1.49 -13.36 -4.84
CA ALA A 185 -2.86 -13.24 -5.37
C ALA A 185 -3.09 -12.03 -6.31
N GLY A 186 -2.10 -11.14 -6.45
CA GLY A 186 -2.21 -9.96 -7.32
C GLY A 186 -2.76 -8.71 -6.62
N LYS A 187 -2.73 -8.63 -5.28
CA LYS A 187 -3.22 -7.48 -4.50
C LYS A 187 -2.60 -6.15 -4.95
N THR A 188 -1.29 -6.08 -4.94
CA THR A 188 -0.55 -4.85 -5.30
C THR A 188 -0.84 -4.43 -6.75
N GLU A 189 -0.95 -5.37 -7.69
CA GLU A 189 -1.35 -5.07 -9.07
C GLU A 189 -2.79 -4.56 -9.14
N THR A 190 -3.70 -5.16 -8.38
CA THR A 190 -5.09 -4.69 -8.27
C THR A 190 -5.15 -3.26 -7.72
N VAL A 191 -4.37 -2.96 -6.66
CA VAL A 191 -4.28 -1.60 -6.10
C VAL A 191 -3.76 -0.59 -7.13
N LYS A 192 -2.73 -0.95 -7.92
CA LYS A 192 -2.21 -0.09 -8.99
C LYS A 192 -3.28 0.20 -10.05
N ILE A 193 -4.04 -0.82 -10.46
CA ILE A 193 -5.12 -0.70 -11.44
C ILE A 193 -6.22 0.22 -10.91
N VAL A 194 -6.68 -0.01 -9.66
CA VAL A 194 -7.70 0.83 -9.01
C VAL A 194 -7.22 2.27 -8.85
N MET A 195 -5.97 2.46 -8.40
CA MET A 195 -5.37 3.78 -8.21
C MET A 195 -5.24 4.53 -9.53
N SER A 196 -4.83 3.86 -10.61
CA SER A 196 -4.77 4.45 -11.96
C SER A 196 -6.17 4.84 -12.45
N ASN A 197 -7.18 4.00 -12.22
CA ASN A 197 -8.57 4.30 -12.56
C ASN A 197 -9.07 5.53 -11.81
N LEU A 198 -8.95 5.55 -10.48
CA LEU A 198 -9.38 6.66 -9.64
C LEU A 198 -8.69 7.98 -10.00
N ALA A 199 -7.42 7.92 -10.38
CA ALA A 199 -6.65 9.10 -10.75
C ALA A 199 -7.11 9.73 -12.08
N THR A 200 -7.73 8.95 -12.97
CA THR A 200 -8.13 9.39 -14.31
C THR A 200 -9.65 9.40 -14.54
N ILE A 201 -10.44 9.04 -13.53
CA ILE A 201 -11.88 8.82 -13.67
C ILE A 201 -12.64 10.08 -14.14
N GLU A 202 -12.23 11.26 -13.70
CA GLU A 202 -12.82 12.54 -14.14
C GLU A 202 -12.69 12.77 -15.65
N GLN A 203 -11.65 12.23 -16.27
CA GLN A 203 -11.45 12.35 -17.73
C GLN A 203 -12.50 11.57 -18.53
N THR A 204 -13.24 10.67 -17.88
CA THR A 204 -14.33 9.89 -18.49
C THR A 204 -15.68 10.61 -18.44
N ARG A 205 -15.77 11.80 -17.79
CA ARG A 205 -17.01 12.57 -17.65
C ARG A 205 -17.53 12.99 -19.04
N PRO A 206 -18.81 12.73 -19.36
CA PRO A 206 -19.42 13.24 -20.58
C PRO A 206 -19.36 14.77 -20.63
N PHE A 207 -18.98 15.33 -21.76
CA PHE A 207 -18.81 16.78 -21.93
C PHE A 207 -17.80 17.40 -20.95
N TYR A 208 -16.73 16.64 -20.65
CA TYR A 208 -15.63 17.15 -19.84
C TYR A 208 -15.05 18.39 -20.53
N ASP A 209 -15.51 19.56 -20.09
CA ASP A 209 -14.81 20.81 -20.31
C ASP A 209 -13.96 21.05 -19.07
N PRO A 210 -12.64 20.90 -19.14
CA PRO A 210 -11.80 21.13 -17.98
C PRO A 210 -12.12 22.53 -17.47
N PRO A 211 -12.47 22.70 -16.16
CA PRO A 211 -12.92 23.96 -15.59
C PRO A 211 -12.02 25.07 -16.08
N GLY A 212 -12.63 26.03 -16.76
CA GLY A 212 -12.06 26.92 -17.73
C GLY A 212 -10.71 27.50 -17.37
N LYS A 213 -9.97 27.88 -18.38
CA LYS A 213 -8.66 28.55 -18.33
C LYS A 213 -8.54 29.73 -17.34
N GLY A 214 -9.59 30.06 -16.61
CA GLY A 214 -9.68 31.17 -15.67
C GLY A 214 -9.73 30.82 -14.18
N LEU A 215 -10.21 29.64 -13.76
CA LEU A 215 -10.31 29.32 -12.33
C LEU A 215 -9.24 28.30 -11.84
N PHE A 216 -8.80 27.42 -12.72
CA PHE A 216 -7.77 26.42 -12.41
C PHE A 216 -6.92 26.24 -13.68
N GLY A 217 -5.78 26.85 -13.77
CA GLY A 217 -4.77 26.57 -14.82
C GLY A 217 -4.17 25.15 -14.70
N GLN A 218 -4.99 24.08 -14.65
CA GLN A 218 -4.69 22.83 -13.93
C GLN A 218 -4.68 21.57 -14.78
N GLY A 219 -4.93 21.60 -16.08
CA GLY A 219 -4.78 20.38 -16.90
C GLY A 219 -3.38 19.75 -16.75
N ASP A 220 -2.35 20.60 -16.72
CA ASP A 220 -0.96 20.15 -16.52
C ASP A 220 -0.68 19.71 -15.07
N GLN A 221 -1.33 20.33 -14.08
CA GLN A 221 -1.14 19.97 -12.66
C GLN A 221 -1.80 18.63 -12.31
N MET A 222 -3.01 18.38 -12.80
CA MET A 222 -3.69 17.08 -12.60
C MET A 222 -2.91 15.94 -13.24
N ASN A 223 -2.43 16.11 -14.47
CA ASN A 223 -1.58 15.14 -15.13
C ASN A 223 -0.28 14.90 -14.35
N ARG A 224 0.27 15.92 -13.71
CA ARG A 224 1.47 15.83 -12.86
C ARG A 224 1.20 14.99 -11.61
N VAL A 225 0.11 15.23 -10.88
CA VAL A 225 -0.24 14.48 -9.66
C VAL A 225 -0.46 13.01 -9.98
N VAL A 226 -1.28 12.71 -11.01
CA VAL A 226 -1.50 11.33 -11.48
C VAL A 226 -0.18 10.63 -11.78
N LYS A 227 0.69 11.30 -12.54
CA LYS A 227 2.00 10.77 -12.88
C LYS A 227 2.85 10.51 -11.63
N GLN A 228 2.91 11.45 -10.69
CA GLN A 228 3.68 11.29 -9.45
C GLN A 228 3.17 10.11 -8.61
N VAL A 229 1.85 9.96 -8.47
CA VAL A 229 1.26 8.82 -7.74
C VAL A 229 1.70 7.49 -8.35
N LEU A 230 1.65 7.36 -9.67
CA LEU A 230 2.06 6.14 -10.37
C LEU A 230 3.57 5.93 -10.33
N GLU A 231 4.38 6.99 -10.46
CA GLU A 231 5.84 6.94 -10.42
C GLU A 231 6.41 6.57 -9.03
N SER A 232 5.60 6.65 -7.96
CA SER A 232 6.04 6.17 -6.63
C SER A 232 6.19 4.65 -6.54
N ASN A 233 5.44 3.90 -7.37
CA ASN A 233 5.41 2.44 -7.29
C ASN A 233 6.78 1.77 -7.49
N PRO A 234 7.61 2.13 -8.49
CA PRO A 234 8.94 1.54 -8.65
C PRO A 234 9.85 1.74 -7.43
N VAL A 235 9.71 2.86 -6.70
CA VAL A 235 10.48 3.12 -5.47
C VAL A 235 10.02 2.17 -4.37
N PHE A 236 8.70 2.07 -4.14
CA PHE A 236 8.15 1.16 -3.14
C PHE A 236 8.46 -0.31 -3.45
N GLU A 237 8.44 -0.70 -4.72
CA GLU A 237 8.83 -2.05 -5.13
C GLU A 237 10.31 -2.33 -4.87
N ALA A 238 11.20 -1.44 -5.28
CA ALA A 238 12.63 -1.64 -5.10
C ALA A 238 13.03 -1.74 -3.62
N PHE A 239 12.47 -0.90 -2.76
CA PHE A 239 12.85 -0.79 -1.35
C PHE A 239 11.95 -1.57 -0.39
N GLY A 240 10.79 -2.01 -0.82
CA GLY A 240 9.81 -2.66 0.06
C GLY A 240 9.36 -4.05 -0.39
N CYS A 241 9.77 -4.50 -1.58
CA CYS A 241 9.44 -5.84 -2.07
C CYS A 241 10.69 -6.71 -2.17
N ALA A 242 10.47 -8.01 -2.07
CA ALA A 242 11.51 -9.02 -2.14
C ALA A 242 10.98 -10.30 -2.79
N LYS A 243 11.88 -11.11 -3.32
CA LYS A 243 11.56 -12.46 -3.77
C LYS A 243 11.34 -13.37 -2.57
N THR A 244 10.24 -14.11 -2.59
CA THR A 244 9.93 -15.22 -1.67
C THR A 244 9.76 -16.50 -2.45
N VAL A 245 9.72 -17.64 -1.77
CA VAL A 245 9.50 -18.96 -2.40
C VAL A 245 8.19 -18.97 -3.23
N ARG A 246 7.17 -18.21 -2.80
CA ARG A 246 5.85 -18.20 -3.45
C ARG A 246 5.66 -17.09 -4.49
N ASN A 247 6.44 -16.01 -4.40
CA ASN A 247 6.23 -14.83 -5.24
C ASN A 247 7.55 -14.09 -5.45
N ASP A 248 7.94 -13.91 -6.71
CA ASP A 248 9.19 -13.21 -7.06
C ASP A 248 9.14 -11.70 -6.73
N ASN A 249 7.96 -11.11 -6.48
CA ASN A 249 7.79 -9.70 -6.12
C ASN A 249 6.77 -9.54 -4.98
N SER A 250 7.13 -10.02 -3.79
CA SER A 250 6.29 -9.97 -2.59
C SER A 250 6.50 -8.68 -1.81
N SER A 251 5.43 -7.92 -1.57
CA SER A 251 5.47 -6.74 -0.68
C SER A 251 5.78 -7.19 0.75
N ARG A 252 6.82 -6.59 1.35
CA ARG A 252 7.26 -6.86 2.73
C ARG A 252 6.92 -5.71 3.67
N PHE A 253 5.87 -4.94 3.35
CA PHE A 253 5.30 -3.85 4.16
C PHE A 253 3.84 -3.67 3.80
N GLY A 254 3.03 -3.17 4.74
CA GLY A 254 1.68 -2.72 4.46
C GLY A 254 1.68 -1.27 3.95
N ARG A 255 0.82 -0.95 2.99
CA ARG A 255 0.70 0.37 2.41
C ARG A 255 -0.73 0.88 2.49
N PHE A 256 -0.91 2.06 3.06
CA PHE A 256 -2.16 2.80 3.05
C PHE A 256 -1.97 4.07 2.23
N THR A 257 -2.63 4.14 1.09
CA THR A 257 -2.53 5.28 0.17
C THR A 257 -3.85 6.04 0.19
N GLN A 258 -3.81 7.33 0.49
CA GLN A 258 -4.95 8.23 0.43
C GLN A 258 -4.81 9.12 -0.81
N LEU A 259 -5.74 9.00 -1.74
CA LEU A 259 -5.90 9.94 -2.83
C LEU A 259 -6.73 11.12 -2.32
N GLN A 260 -6.20 12.33 -2.43
CA GLN A 260 -6.78 13.57 -1.88
C GLN A 260 -7.46 14.33 -3.01
N TYR A 261 -8.77 14.53 -2.87
CA TYR A 261 -9.60 15.19 -3.87
C TYR A 261 -10.14 16.50 -3.33
N GLN A 262 -10.09 17.53 -4.16
CA GLN A 262 -10.90 18.72 -3.96
C GLN A 262 -12.30 18.44 -4.50
N VAL A 263 -13.30 18.45 -3.61
CA VAL A 263 -14.70 18.20 -3.95
C VAL A 263 -15.39 19.56 -4.13
N GLU A 264 -15.97 19.77 -5.31
CA GLU A 264 -16.74 20.99 -5.63
C GLU A 264 -17.92 21.19 -4.67
N SER A 265 -18.26 22.44 -4.34
CA SER A 265 -19.43 22.70 -3.49
C SER A 265 -20.74 22.35 -4.23
N ARG A 266 -21.78 21.92 -3.49
CA ARG A 266 -23.10 21.64 -4.10
C ARG A 266 -23.66 22.87 -4.82
N ARG A 267 -23.46 24.06 -4.25
CA ARG A 267 -23.92 25.33 -4.86
C ARG A 267 -23.27 25.61 -6.22
N ASP A 268 -21.96 25.34 -6.33
CA ASP A 268 -21.22 25.52 -7.57
C ASP A 268 -21.63 24.46 -8.61
N ALA A 269 -21.84 23.21 -8.20
CA ALA A 269 -22.32 22.13 -9.06
C ALA A 269 -23.73 22.40 -9.60
N GLU A 270 -24.64 22.91 -8.77
CA GLU A 270 -26.01 23.32 -9.18
C GLU A 270 -26.02 24.47 -10.16
N MET A 271 -25.04 25.39 -10.09
CA MET A 271 -24.88 26.46 -11.04
C MET A 271 -24.45 25.98 -12.43
N HIS A 272 -23.68 24.90 -12.51
CA HIS A 272 -23.19 24.34 -13.78
C HIS A 272 -24.23 23.42 -14.45
N SER A 273 -24.92 22.58 -13.68
CA SER A 273 -26.04 21.76 -14.15
C SER A 273 -26.79 21.14 -12.96
N ARG A 274 -28.12 21.30 -12.92
CA ARG A 274 -28.97 20.73 -11.84
C ARG A 274 -28.97 19.20 -11.72
N LYS A 275 -28.28 18.47 -12.62
CA LYS A 275 -28.28 17.02 -12.69
C LYS A 275 -26.87 16.39 -12.67
N SER A 276 -25.80 17.18 -12.56
CA SER A 276 -24.44 16.63 -12.56
C SER A 276 -23.90 16.46 -11.15
N LEU A 277 -23.17 15.35 -10.93
CA LEU A 277 -22.42 15.16 -9.71
C LEU A 277 -21.34 16.24 -9.56
N PRO A 278 -21.01 16.66 -8.32
CA PRO A 278 -19.88 17.55 -8.06
C PRO A 278 -18.57 17.02 -8.67
N TYR A 279 -17.70 17.93 -9.10
CA TYR A 279 -16.35 17.56 -9.52
C TYR A 279 -15.52 17.12 -8.32
N CYS A 280 -14.77 16.03 -8.48
CA CYS A 280 -13.77 15.56 -7.53
C CYS A 280 -12.41 15.54 -8.20
N LEU A 281 -11.67 16.63 -8.06
CA LEU A 281 -10.37 16.81 -8.71
C LEU A 281 -9.24 16.28 -7.82
N LEU A 282 -8.49 15.31 -8.31
CA LEU A 282 -7.32 14.80 -7.62
C LEU A 282 -6.28 15.91 -7.45
N GLN A 283 -5.94 16.23 -6.21
CA GLN A 283 -4.99 17.28 -5.84
C GLN A 283 -3.66 16.73 -5.36
N GLY A 284 -3.68 15.53 -4.77
CA GLY A 284 -2.49 14.91 -4.22
C GLY A 284 -2.73 13.50 -3.71
N SER A 285 -1.70 12.96 -3.10
CA SER A 285 -1.77 11.67 -2.39
C SER A 285 -0.88 11.68 -1.16
N TYR A 286 -1.28 10.94 -0.16
CA TYR A 286 -0.49 10.67 1.03
C TYR A 286 -0.36 9.17 1.20
N CYS A 287 0.84 8.70 1.55
CA CYS A 287 1.13 7.29 1.77
C CYS A 287 1.66 7.06 3.19
N ALA A 288 1.02 6.17 3.94
CA ALA A 288 1.56 5.63 5.19
C ALA A 288 1.99 4.18 4.96
N THR A 289 3.08 3.78 5.60
CA THR A 289 3.63 2.43 5.52
C THR A 289 3.68 1.79 6.91
N TYR A 290 3.45 0.48 6.97
CA TYR A 290 3.36 -0.27 8.22
C TYR A 290 4.15 -1.57 8.13
N LEU A 291 4.75 -1.97 9.25
CA LEU A 291 5.30 -3.31 9.46
C LEU A 291 6.33 -3.73 8.40
N LEU A 292 7.27 -2.85 8.04
CA LEU A 292 8.39 -3.25 7.17
C LEU A 292 9.15 -4.41 7.81
N GLU A 293 9.33 -5.52 7.08
CA GLU A 293 10.05 -6.73 7.52
C GLU A 293 11.56 -6.46 7.60
N LYS A 294 11.98 -5.81 8.70
CA LYS A 294 13.38 -5.37 8.89
C LYS A 294 14.36 -6.55 8.97
N SER A 295 13.92 -7.71 9.46
CA SER A 295 14.73 -8.92 9.56
C SER A 295 15.26 -9.42 8.21
N ARG A 296 14.52 -9.17 7.12
CA ARG A 296 14.91 -9.54 5.75
C ARG A 296 16.18 -8.85 5.25
N VAL A 297 16.54 -7.71 5.84
CA VAL A 297 17.78 -6.98 5.49
C VAL A 297 19.02 -7.82 5.78
N VAL A 298 19.01 -8.55 6.90
CA VAL A 298 20.17 -9.27 7.43
C VAL A 298 20.10 -10.79 7.24
N GLY A 299 18.95 -11.29 6.78
CA GLY A 299 18.78 -12.72 6.52
C GLY A 299 17.44 -13.06 5.89
N HIS A 300 17.43 -14.07 5.07
CA HIS A 300 16.27 -14.61 4.38
C HIS A 300 16.38 -16.15 4.29
N ALA A 301 15.28 -16.83 3.96
CA ALA A 301 15.27 -18.28 3.78
C ALA A 301 15.99 -18.67 2.48
N GLU A 302 16.36 -19.93 2.37
CA GLU A 302 16.92 -20.46 1.14
C GLU A 302 15.92 -20.31 -0.03
N GLY A 303 16.42 -19.86 -1.18
CA GLY A 303 15.59 -19.55 -2.35
C GLY A 303 14.86 -18.21 -2.30
N GLU A 304 14.93 -17.50 -1.19
CA GLU A 304 14.42 -16.12 -1.06
C GLU A 304 15.54 -15.08 -1.25
N GLN A 305 15.17 -13.82 -1.30
CA GLN A 305 16.08 -12.68 -1.47
C GLN A 305 15.81 -11.59 -0.44
N THR A 306 16.80 -10.73 -0.20
CA THR A 306 16.60 -9.45 0.46
C THR A 306 15.87 -8.47 -0.50
N TYR A 307 15.80 -7.19 -0.15
CA TYR A 307 15.09 -6.18 -0.95
C TYR A 307 15.70 -5.97 -2.32
N HIS A 308 14.86 -5.80 -3.35
CA HIS A 308 15.28 -5.68 -4.75
C HIS A 308 16.30 -4.59 -4.99
N ILE A 309 16.26 -3.49 -4.22
CA ILE A 309 17.16 -2.36 -4.40
C ILE A 309 18.64 -2.73 -4.31
N PHE A 310 19.00 -3.72 -3.49
CA PHE A 310 20.38 -4.16 -3.36
C PHE A 310 20.87 -4.82 -4.65
N TYR A 311 20.08 -5.72 -5.23
CA TYR A 311 20.40 -6.38 -6.51
C TYR A 311 20.45 -5.39 -7.66
N GLN A 312 19.50 -4.44 -7.69
CA GLN A 312 19.47 -3.36 -8.67
C GLN A 312 20.72 -2.48 -8.57
N LEU A 313 21.13 -2.08 -7.36
CA LEU A 313 22.34 -1.29 -7.14
C LEU A 313 23.61 -2.03 -7.59
N LEU A 314 23.70 -3.31 -7.29
CA LEU A 314 24.84 -4.16 -7.67
C LEU A 314 24.89 -4.45 -9.18
N SER A 315 23.75 -4.39 -9.88
CA SER A 315 23.69 -4.51 -11.34
C SER A 315 24.03 -3.22 -12.07
N ALA A 316 24.22 -2.10 -11.36
CA ALA A 316 24.57 -0.82 -11.96
C ALA A 316 25.94 -0.87 -12.65
N PRO A 317 26.15 -0.09 -13.72
CA PRO A 317 27.46 0.02 -14.38
C PRO A 317 28.55 0.52 -13.43
N ASN A 318 29.79 0.06 -13.59
CA ASN A 318 30.91 0.40 -12.71
C ASN A 318 31.18 1.91 -12.61
N ASN A 319 30.95 2.68 -13.66
CA ASN A 319 31.07 4.14 -13.62
C ASN A 319 30.00 4.78 -12.69
N GLU A 320 28.79 4.22 -12.62
CA GLU A 320 27.77 4.67 -11.67
C GLU A 320 28.10 4.21 -10.24
N LYS A 321 28.57 2.97 -10.05
CA LYS A 321 29.03 2.43 -8.77
C LYS A 321 30.14 3.30 -8.17
N ALA A 322 31.12 3.71 -8.96
CA ALA A 322 32.23 4.57 -8.54
C ALA A 322 31.75 5.95 -8.02
N LEU A 323 30.69 6.51 -8.61
CA LEU A 323 30.11 7.77 -8.15
C LEU A 323 29.41 7.65 -6.77
N VAL A 324 28.94 6.47 -6.42
CA VAL A 324 28.31 6.20 -5.13
C VAL A 324 29.39 5.93 -4.06
N TRP A 325 30.21 4.93 -4.33
CA TRP A 325 31.29 4.49 -3.45
C TRP A 325 32.27 3.62 -4.23
N GLU A 326 33.56 3.94 -4.13
CA GLU A 326 34.61 3.22 -4.87
C GLU A 326 34.65 1.72 -4.55
N GLY A 327 34.32 1.34 -3.28
CA GLY A 327 34.27 -0.05 -2.86
C GLY A 327 33.17 -0.91 -3.50
N LEU A 328 32.27 -0.32 -4.29
CA LEU A 328 31.29 -1.07 -5.10
C LEU A 328 31.83 -1.49 -6.47
N VAL A 329 32.92 -0.88 -6.95
CA VAL A 329 33.43 -1.12 -8.29
C VAL A 329 33.93 -2.56 -8.41
N GLY A 330 33.40 -3.29 -9.39
CA GLY A 330 33.76 -4.68 -9.65
C GLY A 330 33.13 -5.68 -8.69
N THR A 331 32.26 -5.26 -7.76
CA THR A 331 31.56 -6.17 -6.84
C THR A 331 30.25 -6.69 -7.45
N ASP A 332 29.84 -7.86 -6.98
CA ASP A 332 28.56 -8.50 -7.30
C ASP A 332 27.84 -8.99 -6.04
N ASN A 333 26.83 -9.85 -6.20
CA ASN A 333 26.01 -10.36 -5.09
C ASN A 333 26.81 -11.21 -4.11
N ASP A 334 27.83 -11.92 -4.56
CA ASP A 334 28.60 -12.85 -3.74
C ASP A 334 29.57 -12.12 -2.80
N ASP A 335 29.85 -10.84 -3.05
CA ASP A 335 30.74 -10.01 -2.22
C ASP A 335 30.08 -9.52 -0.93
N PHE A 336 28.76 -9.71 -0.76
CA PHE A 336 28.01 -9.18 0.37
C PHE A 336 27.21 -10.23 1.11
N ALA A 337 27.55 -10.44 2.38
CA ALA A 337 27.01 -11.52 3.22
C ALA A 337 25.48 -11.46 3.39
N TYR A 338 24.87 -10.27 3.41
CA TYR A 338 23.41 -10.13 3.53
C TYR A 338 22.64 -10.46 2.24
N ILE A 339 23.31 -10.46 1.10
CA ILE A 339 22.69 -10.81 -0.19
C ILE A 339 22.74 -12.32 -0.43
N GLY A 340 23.89 -12.91 -0.18
CA GLY A 340 24.12 -14.34 -0.38
C GLY A 340 24.10 -14.74 -1.85
N ASN A 341 24.43 -16.00 -2.09
CA ASN A 341 24.48 -16.60 -3.41
C ASN A 341 23.07 -16.92 -3.90
N THR A 342 22.44 -15.98 -4.57
CA THR A 342 21.10 -16.14 -5.13
C THR A 342 21.13 -15.97 -6.63
N SER A 343 20.63 -16.99 -7.36
CA SER A 343 20.43 -16.89 -8.80
C SER A 343 19.46 -15.74 -9.11
N THR A 344 19.91 -14.73 -9.83
CA THR A 344 19.08 -13.62 -10.30
C THR A 344 18.07 -14.14 -11.32
N ARG A 345 16.78 -14.07 -10.98
CA ARG A 345 15.69 -14.24 -11.96
C ARG A 345 15.16 -12.86 -12.32
N ALA A 346 14.87 -12.66 -13.60
CA ALA A 346 14.15 -11.48 -14.05
C ALA A 346 12.78 -11.39 -13.36
N ILE A 347 12.51 -10.29 -12.66
CA ILE A 347 11.23 -10.03 -11.98
C ILE A 347 10.27 -9.43 -13.01
N GLY A 348 9.13 -10.10 -13.25
CA GLY A 348 8.18 -9.64 -14.26
C GLY A 348 8.80 -9.52 -15.67
N GLY A 349 9.79 -10.35 -15.98
CA GLY A 349 10.50 -10.34 -17.27
C GLY A 349 11.55 -9.24 -17.42
N LYS A 350 11.82 -8.42 -16.39
CA LYS A 350 12.84 -7.35 -16.41
C LYS A 350 14.08 -7.78 -15.64
N SER A 351 15.24 -7.45 -16.18
CA SER A 351 16.52 -7.61 -15.47
C SER A 351 16.67 -6.59 -14.34
N ASP A 352 17.56 -6.88 -13.37
CA ASP A 352 17.91 -5.93 -12.31
C ASP A 352 18.46 -4.62 -12.86
N SER A 353 19.21 -4.67 -13.96
CA SER A 353 19.76 -3.49 -14.63
C SER A 353 18.66 -2.60 -15.24
N GLU A 354 17.64 -3.19 -15.87
CA GLU A 354 16.48 -2.43 -16.38
C GLU A 354 15.67 -1.85 -15.23
N SER A 355 15.47 -2.63 -14.18
CA SER A 355 14.76 -2.22 -12.96
C SER A 355 15.51 -1.08 -12.26
N TRP A 356 16.86 -1.12 -12.23
CA TRP A 356 17.70 -0.04 -11.72
C TRP A 356 17.43 1.29 -12.42
N GLN A 357 17.37 1.30 -13.76
CA GLN A 357 17.11 2.52 -14.51
C GLN A 357 15.73 3.11 -14.20
N ASN A 358 14.71 2.25 -14.05
CA ASN A 358 13.36 2.66 -13.69
C ASN A 358 13.31 3.24 -12.26
N THR A 359 13.94 2.57 -11.30
CA THR A 359 14.01 3.03 -9.90
C THR A 359 14.76 4.35 -9.80
N LYS A 360 15.88 4.49 -10.49
CA LYS A 360 16.66 5.73 -10.53
C LYS A 360 15.86 6.89 -11.12
N LYS A 361 15.11 6.64 -12.21
CA LYS A 361 14.22 7.64 -12.81
C LYS A 361 13.13 8.06 -11.81
N ALA A 362 12.49 7.10 -11.13
CA ALA A 362 11.47 7.38 -10.14
C ALA A 362 12.03 8.15 -8.93
N LEU A 363 13.19 7.78 -8.41
CA LEU A 363 13.86 8.53 -7.33
C LEU A 363 14.11 10.00 -7.73
N LYS A 364 14.52 10.25 -8.99
CA LYS A 364 14.71 11.62 -9.49
C LYS A 364 13.42 12.42 -9.52
N SER A 365 12.28 11.81 -9.83
CA SER A 365 10.96 12.48 -9.83
C SER A 365 10.57 12.96 -8.43
N PHE A 366 11.10 12.33 -7.38
CA PHE A 366 10.90 12.72 -5.98
C PHE A 366 12.06 13.54 -5.39
N GLY A 367 12.88 14.16 -6.24
CA GLY A 367 13.92 15.10 -5.81
C GLY A 367 15.21 14.45 -5.33
N PHE A 368 15.37 13.12 -5.42
CA PHE A 368 16.66 12.48 -5.17
C PHE A 368 17.58 12.68 -6.39
N THR A 369 18.36 13.77 -6.37
CA THR A 369 19.28 14.13 -7.46
C THR A 369 20.65 14.49 -6.90
N GLY A 370 21.69 14.36 -7.72
CA GLY A 370 23.05 14.74 -7.35
C GLY A 370 23.50 14.15 -6.01
N GLU A 371 23.84 15.01 -5.06
CA GLU A 371 24.34 14.59 -3.75
C GLU A 371 23.30 13.83 -2.92
N SER A 372 22.00 14.21 -2.96
CA SER A 372 20.98 13.54 -2.18
C SER A 372 20.76 12.09 -2.63
N LEU A 373 20.83 11.81 -3.94
CA LEU A 373 20.80 10.45 -4.47
C LEU A 373 22.04 9.68 -4.04
N ARG A 374 23.21 10.30 -4.15
CA ARG A 374 24.47 9.67 -3.76
C ARG A 374 24.45 9.27 -2.28
N GLN A 375 24.00 10.16 -1.39
CA GLN A 375 23.91 9.87 0.06
C GLN A 375 22.93 8.74 0.35
N LEU A 376 21.76 8.70 -0.31
CA LEU A 376 20.81 7.61 -0.20
C LEU A 376 21.45 6.26 -0.56
N LEU A 377 22.15 6.22 -1.70
CA LEU A 377 22.82 5.00 -2.18
C LEU A 377 24.02 4.62 -1.31
N ARG A 378 24.77 5.60 -0.76
CA ARG A 378 25.84 5.34 0.21
C ARG A 378 25.29 4.72 1.50
N ALA A 379 24.10 5.13 1.96
CA ALA A 379 23.46 4.52 3.12
C ALA A 379 23.13 3.03 2.87
N LEU A 380 22.73 2.65 1.65
CA LEU A 380 22.58 1.24 1.28
C LEU A 380 23.92 0.50 1.30
N CYS A 381 25.00 1.13 0.83
CA CYS A 381 26.35 0.55 0.89
C CYS A 381 26.81 0.34 2.35
N ILE A 382 26.42 1.22 3.28
CA ILE A 382 26.69 1.03 4.72
C ILE A 382 26.01 -0.25 5.22
N VAL A 383 24.73 -0.45 4.84
CA VAL A 383 23.99 -1.67 5.22
C VAL A 383 24.70 -2.92 4.68
N LEU A 384 25.08 -2.93 3.40
CA LEU A 384 25.81 -4.05 2.79
C LEU A 384 27.15 -4.32 3.49
N GLN A 385 27.92 -3.25 3.76
CA GLN A 385 29.25 -3.35 4.38
C GLN A 385 29.18 -3.81 5.84
N LEU A 386 28.12 -3.45 6.59
CA LEU A 386 27.87 -3.99 7.92
C LEU A 386 27.72 -5.53 7.92
N GLY A 387 27.11 -6.08 6.89
CA GLY A 387 26.98 -7.53 6.72
C GLY A 387 28.32 -8.26 6.66
N ASN A 388 29.33 -7.63 6.07
CA ASN A 388 30.65 -8.21 5.86
C ASN A 388 31.56 -8.16 7.10
N LEU A 389 31.12 -7.49 8.19
CA LEU A 389 31.86 -7.52 9.43
C LEU A 389 31.74 -8.88 10.11
N THR A 390 32.91 -9.43 10.48
CA THR A 390 33.03 -10.66 11.26
C THR A 390 33.68 -10.37 12.62
N PHE A 391 33.30 -11.15 13.61
CA PHE A 391 33.72 -10.97 14.98
C PHE A 391 34.35 -12.29 15.49
N VAL A 392 35.25 -12.19 16.45
CA VAL A 392 35.83 -13.32 17.17
C VAL A 392 35.91 -12.96 18.65
N ASP A 393 35.77 -13.95 19.53
CA ASP A 393 35.99 -13.73 20.96
C ASP A 393 37.48 -13.54 21.23
N SER A 394 37.81 -12.62 22.12
CA SER A 394 39.19 -12.44 22.58
C SER A 394 39.65 -13.63 23.38
N GLN A 395 40.96 -13.85 23.41
CA GLN A 395 41.56 -14.98 24.19
C GLN A 395 41.35 -14.82 25.70
N SER A 396 41.11 -13.64 26.19
CA SER A 396 40.74 -13.38 27.59
C SER A 396 39.24 -13.11 27.69
N SER A 397 38.53 -13.81 28.56
CA SER A 397 37.10 -13.64 28.81
C SER A 397 36.74 -12.22 29.31
N GLU A 398 37.69 -11.45 29.81
CA GLU A 398 37.49 -10.07 30.25
C GLU A 398 37.54 -9.04 29.11
N GLU A 399 38.09 -9.41 27.95
CA GLU A 399 38.26 -8.51 26.81
C GLU A 399 37.06 -8.53 25.84
N GLY A 400 36.13 -9.48 25.99
CA GLY A 400 34.96 -9.61 25.13
C GLY A 400 35.29 -10.04 23.70
N SER A 401 34.66 -9.46 22.70
CA SER A 401 34.90 -9.73 21.29
C SER A 401 35.67 -8.62 20.59
N MET A 402 36.26 -8.96 19.44
CA MET A 402 36.91 -8.01 18.54
C MET A 402 36.46 -8.22 17.09
N VAL A 403 36.55 -7.17 16.27
CA VAL A 403 36.30 -7.28 14.83
C VAL A 403 37.50 -7.98 14.19
N SER A 404 37.24 -9.13 13.53
CA SER A 404 38.28 -9.93 12.86
C SER A 404 38.52 -9.51 11.42
N SER A 405 37.53 -8.90 10.75
CA SER A 405 37.60 -8.45 9.36
C SER A 405 38.13 -7.00 9.28
N SER A 406 39.44 -6.80 9.53
CA SER A 406 40.03 -5.46 9.58
C SER A 406 39.90 -4.69 8.25
N SER A 407 40.03 -5.36 7.09
CA SER A 407 39.85 -4.71 5.79
C SER A 407 38.43 -4.20 5.60
N GLU A 408 37.42 -4.95 6.03
CA GLU A 408 36.01 -4.56 5.93
C GLU A 408 35.66 -3.43 6.90
N LEU A 409 36.28 -3.43 8.10
CA LEU A 409 36.17 -2.34 9.05
C LEU A 409 36.77 -1.03 8.49
N THR A 410 37.93 -1.10 7.84
CA THR A 410 38.55 0.05 7.15
C THR A 410 37.65 0.61 6.05
N LYS A 411 37.04 -0.26 5.24
CA LYS A 411 36.08 0.15 4.21
C LYS A 411 34.86 0.84 4.83
N LEU A 412 34.30 0.28 5.89
CA LEU A 412 33.14 0.84 6.59
C LEU A 412 33.48 2.18 7.24
N SER A 413 34.64 2.28 7.91
CA SER A 413 35.15 3.52 8.51
C SER A 413 35.23 4.67 7.49
N LYS A 414 35.80 4.41 6.32
CA LYS A 414 35.85 5.39 5.21
C LYS A 414 34.48 5.74 4.65
N LEU A 415 33.56 4.78 4.61
CA LEU A 415 32.21 4.97 4.09
C LEU A 415 31.36 5.82 5.01
N ILE A 416 31.43 5.60 6.34
CA ILE A 416 30.69 6.34 7.35
C ILE A 416 31.39 7.65 7.72
N GLY A 417 32.72 7.69 7.69
CA GLY A 417 33.54 8.82 8.14
C GLY A 417 33.83 8.81 9.63
N VAL A 418 33.82 7.63 10.27
CA VAL A 418 34.11 7.42 11.70
C VAL A 418 35.44 6.67 11.83
N PRO A 419 36.34 7.02 12.78
CA PRO A 419 37.59 6.31 13.00
C PRO A 419 37.37 4.83 13.27
N GLU A 420 38.27 3.98 12.77
CA GLU A 420 38.15 2.49 12.90
C GLU A 420 38.05 2.04 14.36
N ASN A 421 38.83 2.63 15.24
CA ASN A 421 38.83 2.27 16.67
C ASN A 421 37.47 2.59 17.33
N ASP A 422 36.92 3.77 17.03
CA ASP A 422 35.63 4.17 17.59
C ASP A 422 34.50 3.28 17.06
N LEU A 423 34.57 2.94 15.79
CA LEU A 423 33.62 2.04 15.17
C LEU A 423 33.73 0.63 15.72
N ALA A 424 34.95 0.09 15.87
CA ALA A 424 35.18 -1.22 16.48
C ALA A 424 34.67 -1.27 17.93
N GLN A 425 34.95 -0.23 18.71
CA GLN A 425 34.46 -0.11 20.08
C GLN A 425 32.93 -0.08 20.13
N ALA A 426 32.29 0.74 19.27
CA ALA A 426 30.83 0.83 19.22
C ALA A 426 30.16 -0.50 18.87
N MET A 427 30.81 -1.34 18.04
CA MET A 427 30.29 -2.66 17.65
C MET A 427 30.50 -3.75 18.70
N THR A 428 31.49 -3.59 19.59
CA THR A 428 31.91 -4.63 20.54
C THR A 428 31.58 -4.29 22.00
N THR A 429 30.97 -3.12 22.25
CA THR A 429 30.56 -2.69 23.59
C THR A 429 29.08 -2.32 23.63
N ARG A 430 28.49 -2.51 24.80
CA ARG A 430 27.12 -2.09 25.11
C ARG A 430 27.13 -1.11 26.27
N VAL A 431 26.51 0.04 26.09
CA VAL A 431 26.35 1.04 27.15
C VAL A 431 24.95 0.88 27.75
N ASN A 432 24.86 0.55 29.02
CA ASN A 432 23.63 0.50 29.79
C ASN A 432 23.55 1.69 30.73
N ARG A 433 22.46 2.41 30.77
CA ARG A 433 22.20 3.48 31.73
C ARG A 433 21.40 2.92 32.90
N ILE A 434 22.05 2.77 34.06
CA ILE A 434 21.44 2.25 35.28
C ILE A 434 21.48 3.38 36.32
N ARG A 435 20.32 3.87 36.75
CA ARG A 435 20.17 4.96 37.75
C ARG A 435 20.95 6.24 37.44
N GLY A 436 21.13 6.55 36.15
CA GLY A 436 21.86 7.74 35.70
C GLY A 436 23.36 7.53 35.50
N GLU A 437 23.90 6.35 35.84
CA GLU A 437 25.29 5.96 35.58
C GLU A 437 25.39 5.15 34.28
N GLU A 438 26.40 5.44 33.47
CA GLU A 438 26.71 4.66 32.28
C GLU A 438 27.62 3.48 32.64
N VAL A 439 27.10 2.27 32.46
CA VAL A 439 27.84 1.03 32.62
C VAL A 439 28.18 0.48 31.25
N VAL A 440 29.44 0.47 30.88
CA VAL A 440 29.94 -0.11 29.64
C VAL A 440 30.24 -1.58 29.87
N SER A 441 29.54 -2.45 29.16
CA SER A 441 29.81 -3.88 29.13
C SER A 441 30.36 -4.29 27.78
N ARG A 442 31.23 -5.29 27.75
CA ARG A 442 31.75 -5.86 26.50
C ARG A 442 30.84 -6.96 26.01
N SER A 443 30.64 -7.02 24.70
CA SER A 443 29.82 -8.02 24.04
C SER A 443 30.66 -9.22 23.65
N ASN A 444 30.11 -10.43 23.71
CA ASN A 444 30.69 -11.60 23.07
C ASN A 444 30.49 -11.55 21.54
N MET A 445 31.12 -12.47 20.80
CA MET A 445 31.06 -12.52 19.33
C MET A 445 29.62 -12.51 18.81
N LYS A 446 28.72 -13.29 19.42
CA LYS A 446 27.33 -13.40 19.00
C LYS A 446 26.57 -12.10 19.25
N GLU A 447 26.71 -11.52 20.43
CA GLU A 447 26.08 -10.24 20.78
C GLU A 447 26.57 -9.09 19.91
N ALA A 448 27.88 -9.05 19.58
CA ALA A 448 28.44 -8.06 18.67
C ALA A 448 27.86 -8.18 17.26
N LYS A 449 27.71 -9.40 16.74
CA LYS A 449 27.07 -9.63 15.44
C LYS A 449 25.59 -9.26 15.47
N GLU A 450 24.85 -9.63 16.51
CA GLU A 450 23.44 -9.24 16.68
C GLU A 450 23.27 -7.72 16.76
N GLY A 451 24.17 -7.03 17.46
CA GLY A 451 24.21 -5.57 17.53
C GLY A 451 24.47 -4.92 16.16
N CYS A 452 25.42 -5.48 15.39
CA CYS A 452 25.71 -5.03 14.04
C CYS A 452 24.50 -5.24 13.11
N ASP A 453 23.85 -6.40 13.19
CA ASP A 453 22.63 -6.71 12.41
C ASP A 453 21.47 -5.79 12.82
N ALA A 454 21.34 -5.44 14.09
CA ALA A 454 20.34 -4.48 14.57
C ALA A 454 20.58 -3.08 14.01
N LEU A 455 21.84 -2.64 13.94
CA LEU A 455 22.20 -1.37 13.31
C LEU A 455 21.86 -1.36 11.82
N ALA A 456 22.19 -2.44 11.08
CA ALA A 456 21.87 -2.57 9.66
C ALA A 456 20.35 -2.47 9.41
N LYS A 457 19.55 -3.16 10.22
CA LYS A 457 18.07 -3.10 10.19
C LYS A 457 17.55 -1.69 10.45
N THR A 458 18.16 -0.98 11.42
CA THR A 458 17.76 0.37 11.79
C THR A 458 18.10 1.38 10.68
N VAL A 459 19.31 1.31 10.13
CA VAL A 459 19.72 2.15 8.98
C VAL A 459 18.78 1.96 7.80
N TYR A 460 18.44 0.71 7.47
CA TYR A 460 17.51 0.44 6.37
C TYR A 460 16.10 0.98 6.64
N ALA A 461 15.60 0.86 7.86
CA ALA A 461 14.32 1.43 8.24
C ALA A 461 14.32 2.97 8.07
N CYS A 462 15.37 3.65 8.52
CA CYS A 462 15.51 5.11 8.33
C CYS A 462 15.58 5.50 6.84
N ILE A 463 16.25 4.70 6.01
CA ILE A 463 16.26 4.90 4.54
C ILE A 463 14.83 4.83 4.01
N PHE A 464 14.08 3.79 4.37
CA PHE A 464 12.71 3.59 3.91
C PHE A 464 11.77 4.70 4.37
N ASP A 465 11.83 5.09 5.65
CA ASP A 465 11.04 6.19 6.21
C ASP A 465 11.36 7.52 5.52
N ARG A 466 12.64 7.78 5.24
CA ARG A 466 13.06 8.98 4.49
C ARG A 466 12.49 9.01 3.08
N LEU A 467 12.44 7.85 2.40
CA LEU A 467 11.84 7.73 1.07
C LEU A 467 10.34 8.03 1.12
N VAL A 468 9.62 7.41 2.08
CA VAL A 468 8.17 7.64 2.25
C VAL A 468 7.89 9.11 2.53
N LYS A 469 8.65 9.72 3.45
CA LYS A 469 8.52 11.15 3.74
C LYS A 469 8.75 12.01 2.50
N GLN A 470 9.82 11.75 1.76
CA GLN A 470 10.15 12.52 0.56
C GLN A 470 9.08 12.38 -0.53
N ILE A 471 8.52 11.18 -0.72
CA ILE A 471 7.40 10.96 -1.63
C ILE A 471 6.20 11.79 -1.19
N ASN A 472 5.83 11.73 0.10
CA ASN A 472 4.70 12.50 0.65
C ASN A 472 4.92 14.02 0.50
N ASP A 473 6.12 14.52 0.75
CA ASP A 473 6.46 15.94 0.58
C ASP A 473 6.24 16.43 -0.86
N HIS A 474 6.33 15.52 -1.85
CA HIS A 474 6.12 15.84 -3.26
C HIS A 474 4.69 15.58 -3.76
N THR A 475 3.96 14.68 -3.10
CA THR A 475 2.65 14.22 -3.59
C THR A 475 1.48 14.73 -2.75
N SER A 476 1.67 15.04 -1.46
CA SER A 476 0.57 15.47 -0.61
C SER A 476 0.20 16.94 -0.82
N VAL A 477 -1.09 17.24 -0.61
CA VAL A 477 -1.59 18.61 -0.63
C VAL A 477 -1.04 19.35 0.59
N SER A 478 -0.20 20.35 0.36
CA SER A 478 0.22 21.26 1.42
C SER A 478 -0.93 22.19 1.79
N THR A 479 -1.48 22.01 2.98
CA THR A 479 -2.53 22.91 3.53
C THR A 479 -2.07 24.36 3.65
N ALA A 480 -0.76 24.60 3.66
CA ALA A 480 -0.19 25.94 3.73
C ALA A 480 -0.14 26.67 2.37
N GLN A 481 -0.16 25.95 1.25
CA GLN A 481 -0.01 26.54 -0.09
C GLN A 481 -1.34 26.74 -0.84
N HIS A 482 -2.42 26.08 -0.37
CA HIS A 482 -3.75 26.24 -0.96
C HIS A 482 -4.76 26.53 0.15
N PRO A 483 -5.11 27.80 0.39
CA PRO A 483 -6.24 28.10 1.25
C PRO A 483 -7.48 27.42 0.66
N PRO A 484 -8.35 26.81 1.49
CA PRO A 484 -9.56 26.11 1.03
C PRO A 484 -10.57 27.10 0.48
N SER A 485 -10.24 27.73 -0.64
CA SER A 485 -11.04 28.85 -1.14
C SER A 485 -12.35 28.41 -1.83
N LYS A 486 -12.53 27.13 -2.21
CA LYS A 486 -13.78 26.69 -2.85
C LYS A 486 -13.95 25.17 -2.83
N GLY A 487 -14.10 24.53 -1.68
CA GLY A 487 -14.44 23.12 -1.59
C GLY A 487 -13.82 22.41 -0.39
N SER A 488 -14.34 21.26 -0.03
CA SER A 488 -13.78 20.40 1.01
C SER A 488 -12.76 19.43 0.42
N ILE A 489 -11.74 19.08 1.19
CA ILE A 489 -10.85 17.97 0.83
C ILE A 489 -11.53 16.67 1.26
N GLY A 490 -11.74 15.78 0.30
CA GLY A 490 -12.21 14.43 0.54
C GLY A 490 -11.15 13.40 0.14
N THR A 491 -11.24 12.19 0.66
CA THR A 491 -10.25 11.15 0.39
C THR A 491 -10.87 9.84 -0.08
N ILE A 492 -10.20 9.19 -1.03
CA ILE A 492 -10.41 7.78 -1.34
C ILE A 492 -9.13 7.06 -0.99
N SER A 493 -9.22 6.15 -0.02
CA SER A 493 -8.08 5.44 0.53
C SER A 493 -8.02 4.01 0.01
N LEU A 494 -6.80 3.52 -0.23
CA LEU A 494 -6.54 2.14 -0.62
C LEU A 494 -5.62 1.51 0.42
N LEU A 495 -6.03 0.39 0.97
CA LEU A 495 -5.23 -0.39 1.90
C LEU A 495 -4.73 -1.65 1.22
N ASP A 496 -3.41 -1.69 0.96
CA ASP A 496 -2.67 -2.85 0.46
C ASP A 496 -1.82 -3.42 1.61
N ILE A 497 -2.21 -4.57 2.10
CA ILE A 497 -1.48 -5.26 3.16
C ILE A 497 -0.94 -6.59 2.65
N PHE A 498 0.04 -7.13 3.38
CA PHE A 498 0.54 -8.48 3.06
C PHE A 498 -0.60 -9.49 3.15
N GLY A 499 -0.51 -10.54 2.31
CA GLY A 499 -1.40 -11.68 2.43
C GLY A 499 -1.08 -12.54 3.64
N PHE A 500 -2.02 -13.41 3.98
CA PHE A 500 -1.80 -14.45 4.98
C PHE A 500 -0.62 -15.32 4.56
N GLU A 501 0.32 -15.58 5.47
CA GLU A 501 1.52 -16.37 5.20
C GLU A 501 1.54 -17.63 6.08
N HIS A 502 1.82 -18.74 5.45
CA HIS A 502 2.04 -20.02 6.12
C HIS A 502 3.24 -20.72 5.47
N PHE A 503 4.31 -20.85 6.25
CA PHE A 503 5.55 -21.49 5.86
C PHE A 503 5.81 -22.70 6.76
N GLU A 504 6.78 -23.54 6.41
CA GLU A 504 7.26 -24.63 7.29
C GLU A 504 7.81 -24.07 8.61
N VAL A 505 8.55 -22.95 8.55
CA VAL A 505 9.05 -22.22 9.72
C VAL A 505 8.45 -20.83 9.73
N ASN A 506 7.53 -20.58 10.64
CA ASN A 506 6.93 -19.26 10.84
C ASN A 506 7.66 -18.53 11.96
N ARG A 507 8.01 -17.28 11.71
CA ARG A 507 8.68 -16.37 12.64
C ARG A 507 7.71 -15.35 13.21
N PHE A 508 8.22 -14.44 14.03
CA PHE A 508 7.42 -13.38 14.64
C PHE A 508 6.75 -12.48 13.59
N GLU A 509 7.41 -12.23 12.47
CA GLU A 509 6.86 -11.46 11.36
C GLU A 509 5.58 -12.10 10.78
N GLN A 510 5.56 -13.42 10.58
CA GLN A 510 4.37 -14.13 10.10
C GLN A 510 3.22 -14.05 11.11
N LEU A 511 3.52 -14.10 12.40
CA LEU A 511 2.52 -13.91 13.45
C LEU A 511 1.90 -12.51 13.35
N CYS A 512 2.71 -11.46 13.24
CA CYS A 512 2.24 -10.08 13.10
C CYS A 512 1.42 -9.87 11.83
N ILE A 513 1.88 -10.42 10.69
CA ILE A 513 1.18 -10.36 9.40
C ILE A 513 -0.19 -11.03 9.50
N ASN A 514 -0.24 -12.26 10.00
CA ASN A 514 -1.46 -13.04 10.09
C ASN A 514 -2.44 -12.44 11.10
N PHE A 515 -1.95 -11.98 12.25
CA PHE A 515 -2.78 -11.27 13.24
C PHE A 515 -3.41 -10.00 12.66
N SER A 516 -2.67 -9.22 11.88
CA SER A 516 -3.18 -8.02 11.22
C SER A 516 -4.28 -8.37 10.20
N ASN A 517 -4.08 -9.42 9.40
CA ASN A 517 -5.09 -9.90 8.46
C ASN A 517 -6.38 -10.36 9.17
N GLU A 518 -6.26 -11.14 10.26
CA GLU A 518 -7.40 -11.60 11.07
C GLU A 518 -8.16 -10.43 11.67
N ARG A 519 -7.48 -9.42 12.22
CA ARG A 519 -8.12 -8.22 12.78
C ARG A 519 -8.88 -7.42 11.71
N LEU A 520 -8.33 -7.28 10.52
CA LEU A 520 -8.99 -6.61 9.40
C LEU A 520 -10.19 -7.41 8.91
N GLN A 521 -10.06 -8.73 8.77
CA GLN A 521 -11.17 -9.61 8.40
C GLN A 521 -12.30 -9.55 9.43
N HIS A 522 -11.95 -9.61 10.71
CA HIS A 522 -12.95 -9.49 11.78
C HIS A 522 -13.66 -8.13 11.75
N ARG A 523 -12.92 -7.04 11.54
CA ARG A 523 -13.52 -5.70 11.41
C ARG A 523 -14.46 -5.62 10.21
N TYR A 524 -14.01 -6.15 9.05
CA TYR A 524 -14.82 -6.23 7.85
C TYR A 524 -16.14 -6.98 8.09
N VAL A 525 -16.08 -8.15 8.76
CA VAL A 525 -17.27 -8.94 9.10
C VAL A 525 -18.21 -8.14 10.01
N LEU A 526 -17.68 -7.47 11.04
CA LEU A 526 -18.48 -6.65 11.95
C LEU A 526 -19.19 -5.48 11.25
N ASP A 527 -18.54 -4.85 10.29
CA ASP A 527 -19.10 -3.70 9.58
C ASP A 527 -20.16 -4.09 8.53
N ASN A 528 -20.08 -5.32 8.00
CA ASN A 528 -21.00 -5.78 6.95
C ASN A 528 -22.16 -6.64 7.44
N PHE A 529 -22.01 -7.34 8.58
CA PHE A 529 -23.01 -8.29 9.09
C PHE A 529 -23.65 -7.84 10.41
N ARG A 530 -23.58 -6.57 10.75
CA ARG A 530 -24.33 -5.95 11.86
C ARG A 530 -25.64 -5.35 11.43
#